data_4c43efc729a90225b09f28bb44af969e
#
_entry.id   4c43efc729a90225b09f28bb44af969e
#
_cell.length_a   1.000
_cell.length_b   1.000
_cell.length_c   1.000
_cell.angle_alpha   90.00
_cell.angle_beta   90.00
_cell.angle_gamma   90.00
#
_symmetry.space_group_name_H-M   'P 1'
#
loop_
_entity.id
_entity.type
_entity.pdbx_description
1 polymer ?
#
loop_
_entity_poly.entity_id
_entity_poly.type
_entity_poly.pdbx_seq_one_letter_code
_entity_poly.pdbx_strand_id
1 'polypeptide(L)'
;MKTLATVTFATAALATLALGQTHRITLVKGSPTNYGTNGFDISWVDNSTQKYYLGDRTNNAIDLVDAATDTFLGFIGKGYYTGSKPCPAQPKDLRHCSGPNGVLTDNLGHVWAGDGAGNIIEADATKPGTEIIRKIPTGGKFRVDEMAYDPIDQILMASSDGDSPPFLTFVSVKNGLVLGHYKYPVGQDGMEQPAWVRQTGWFYQNVPGAKNRIDVFDPHRFANPVMSFAVECSGGALGLTLSGLDVGPNGRLMTVCGSVGGVSVDPRTGKIGKPIPQGADSDQVWYDAGSNRYYFAHAVQAAGGAAAGAVSVVKADTEKFVEDIRFEGTGIHSVAVNAKNHHIFVPVNGKGIFVVAPGQ
;
A
#
# COMPACT_ATOMS: atom_id res chain seq x y z
N MET A 1 62.60 35.86 -32.31
CA MET A 1 62.00 34.62 -31.77
C MET A 1 61.21 34.99 -30.52
N LYS A 2 59.93 35.01 -30.61
CA LYS A 2 58.99 35.26 -29.46
C LYS A 2 58.47 33.96 -28.99
N THR A 3 58.74 33.55 -27.73
CA THR A 3 58.30 32.35 -27.10
C THR A 3 56.93 32.58 -26.54
N LEU A 4 55.90 31.82 -27.04
CA LEU A 4 54.55 31.81 -26.47
C LEU A 4 54.58 30.84 -25.26
N ALA A 5 54.18 31.34 -24.10
CA ALA A 5 53.91 30.50 -22.93
C ALA A 5 52.44 30.06 -22.93
N THR A 6 52.24 28.75 -22.99
CA THR A 6 50.90 28.13 -22.90
C THR A 6 50.54 27.99 -21.42
N VAL A 7 49.46 28.66 -20.98
CA VAL A 7 48.91 28.52 -19.65
C VAL A 7 47.81 27.46 -19.71
N THR A 8 48.03 26.32 -19.06
CA THR A 8 47.04 25.25 -18.93
C THR A 8 46.19 25.49 -17.67
N PHE A 9 44.92 25.79 -17.86
CA PHE A 9 43.96 25.84 -16.74
C PHE A 9 43.50 24.41 -16.40
N ALA A 10 43.88 23.93 -15.22
CA ALA A 10 43.29 22.72 -14.64
C ALA A 10 41.97 23.07 -14.00
N THR A 11 40.88 22.63 -14.62
CA THR A 11 39.54 22.66 -14.01
C THR A 11 39.43 21.56 -12.95
N ALA A 12 39.52 21.93 -11.68
CA ALA A 12 39.17 21.03 -10.59
C ALA A 12 37.67 20.84 -10.56
N ALA A 13 37.20 19.65 -10.95
CA ALA A 13 35.82 19.23 -10.72
C ALA A 13 35.64 18.97 -9.22
N LEU A 14 34.96 19.88 -8.53
CA LEU A 14 34.45 19.60 -7.19
C LEU A 14 33.36 18.56 -7.31
N ALA A 15 33.66 17.31 -6.98
CA ALA A 15 32.67 16.30 -6.69
C ALA A 15 31.98 16.68 -5.36
N THR A 16 30.79 17.24 -5.44
CA THR A 16 29.91 17.36 -4.28
C THR A 16 29.50 15.95 -3.87
N LEU A 17 30.16 15.40 -2.85
CA LEU A 17 29.64 14.25 -2.10
C LEU A 17 28.28 14.67 -1.53
N ALA A 18 27.21 14.20 -2.10
CA ALA A 18 25.91 14.20 -1.44
C ALA A 18 26.07 13.32 -0.19
N LEU A 19 26.14 13.95 0.98
CA LEU A 19 26.01 13.26 2.25
C LEU A 19 24.60 12.68 2.25
N GLY A 20 24.48 11.39 1.96
CA GLY A 20 23.24 10.65 2.10
C GLY A 20 22.74 10.82 3.53
N GLN A 21 21.43 11.05 3.67
CA GLN A 21 20.81 11.14 4.98
C GLN A 21 21.04 9.80 5.69
N THR A 22 21.74 9.79 6.80
CA THR A 22 22.01 8.57 7.56
C THR A 22 20.72 8.16 8.26
N HIS A 23 20.08 7.09 7.78
CA HIS A 23 18.91 6.51 8.43
C HIS A 23 19.34 5.54 9.54
N ARG A 24 18.64 5.57 10.65
CA ARG A 24 18.74 4.53 11.66
C ARG A 24 17.64 3.48 11.36
N ILE A 25 18.05 2.28 10.96
CA ILE A 25 17.16 1.15 10.70
C ILE A 25 17.23 0.20 11.90
N THR A 26 16.11 -0.05 12.55
CA THR A 26 16.01 -0.96 13.70
C THR A 26 14.74 -1.83 13.57
N LEU A 27 14.71 -2.98 14.27
CA LEU A 27 13.48 -3.74 14.42
C LEU A 27 12.56 -3.04 15.42
N VAL A 28 11.26 -3.05 15.15
CA VAL A 28 10.23 -2.66 16.10
C VAL A 28 10.37 -3.55 17.33
N LYS A 29 10.50 -2.93 18.50
CA LYS A 29 10.71 -3.63 19.76
C LYS A 29 9.57 -4.60 20.06
N GLY A 30 9.89 -5.90 20.15
CA GLY A 30 8.93 -6.94 20.49
C GLY A 30 8.05 -7.44 19.33
N SER A 31 8.26 -6.94 18.09
CA SER A 31 7.51 -7.45 16.95
C SER A 31 7.79 -8.93 16.66
N PRO A 32 6.83 -9.67 16.08
CA PRO A 32 7.09 -10.99 15.54
C PRO A 32 8.21 -10.95 14.50
N THR A 33 9.01 -12.01 14.43
CA THR A 33 10.10 -12.15 13.44
C THR A 33 9.92 -13.39 12.55
N ASN A 34 8.77 -14.07 12.69
CA ASN A 34 8.49 -15.35 12.06
C ASN A 34 7.62 -15.25 10.80
N TYR A 35 7.49 -14.07 10.18
CA TYR A 35 6.69 -13.93 8.96
C TYR A 35 7.17 -14.88 7.87
N GLY A 36 6.30 -15.82 7.48
CA GLY A 36 6.58 -16.76 6.41
C GLY A 36 6.51 -16.12 5.01
N THR A 37 6.76 -16.93 4.00
CA THR A 37 6.46 -16.52 2.61
C THR A 37 4.97 -16.21 2.50
N ASN A 38 4.61 -15.04 1.95
CA ASN A 38 3.24 -14.52 1.93
C ASN A 38 2.64 -14.41 3.35
N GLY A 39 3.50 -14.13 4.34
CA GLY A 39 3.15 -14.17 5.77
C GLY A 39 2.50 -12.91 6.31
N PHE A 40 2.46 -11.83 5.55
CA PHE A 40 1.76 -10.58 5.83
C PHE A 40 1.23 -9.99 4.51
N ASP A 41 0.45 -8.94 4.62
CA ASP A 41 -0.02 -8.15 3.48
C ASP A 41 0.18 -6.66 3.74
N ILE A 42 -0.84 -5.86 3.53
CA ILE A 42 -0.75 -4.41 3.58
C ILE A 42 -0.69 -3.89 5.02
N SER A 43 0.03 -2.79 5.18
CA SER A 43 0.14 -2.05 6.43
C SER A 43 -0.50 -0.68 6.33
N TRP A 44 -0.85 -0.14 7.50
CA TRP A 44 -1.49 1.16 7.65
C TRP A 44 -0.95 1.91 8.86
N VAL A 45 -0.81 3.24 8.78
CA VAL A 45 -0.59 4.11 9.94
C VAL A 45 -1.78 5.04 10.11
N ASP A 46 -2.39 4.98 11.29
CA ASP A 46 -3.29 6.02 11.74
C ASP A 46 -2.47 7.16 12.37
N ASN A 47 -2.34 8.24 11.64
CA ASN A 47 -1.57 9.41 12.08
C ASN A 47 -2.23 10.16 13.25
N SER A 48 -3.52 9.99 13.48
CA SER A 48 -4.24 10.65 14.60
C SER A 48 -3.84 10.02 15.92
N THR A 49 -3.83 8.70 15.99
CA THR A 49 -3.49 7.88 17.18
C THR A 49 -2.02 7.47 17.23
N GLN A 50 -1.27 7.68 16.15
CA GLN A 50 0.11 7.19 15.96
C GLN A 50 0.21 5.68 16.22
N LYS A 51 -0.66 4.92 15.60
CA LYS A 51 -0.64 3.46 15.61
C LYS A 51 -0.39 2.93 14.21
N TYR A 52 0.45 1.89 14.13
CA TYR A 52 0.70 1.13 12.92
C TYR A 52 0.01 -0.22 13.03
N TYR A 53 -0.56 -0.66 11.92
CA TYR A 53 -1.28 -1.92 11.78
C TYR A 53 -0.72 -2.70 10.60
N LEU A 54 -0.61 -4.02 10.73
CA LEU A 54 -0.18 -4.92 9.64
C LEU A 54 -1.09 -6.13 9.57
N GLY A 55 -1.56 -6.47 8.38
CA GLY A 55 -2.25 -7.72 8.10
C GLY A 55 -1.30 -8.91 8.22
N ASP A 56 -1.22 -9.55 9.37
CA ASP A 56 -0.31 -10.66 9.66
C ASP A 56 -0.99 -12.01 9.43
N ARG A 57 -0.79 -12.57 8.25
CA ARG A 57 -1.30 -13.89 7.85
C ARG A 57 -0.62 -15.02 8.61
N THR A 58 0.64 -14.84 9.02
CA THR A 58 1.41 -15.87 9.76
C THR A 58 0.84 -16.11 11.15
N ASN A 59 0.46 -15.04 11.86
CA ASN A 59 -0.08 -15.12 13.21
C ASN A 59 -1.61 -15.05 13.25
N ASN A 60 -2.29 -15.02 12.11
CA ASN A 60 -3.76 -14.95 11.98
C ASN A 60 -4.33 -13.75 12.74
N ALA A 61 -3.73 -12.58 12.59
CA ALA A 61 -4.00 -11.40 13.40
C ALA A 61 -3.69 -10.10 12.63
N ILE A 62 -4.13 -8.97 13.18
CA ILE A 62 -3.54 -7.67 12.85
C ILE A 62 -2.47 -7.37 13.91
N ASP A 63 -1.26 -7.05 13.48
CA ASP A 63 -0.22 -6.55 14.36
C ASP A 63 -0.52 -5.10 14.74
N LEU A 64 -0.40 -4.77 16.02
CA LEU A 64 -0.54 -3.41 16.53
C LEU A 64 0.79 -2.91 17.10
N VAL A 65 1.27 -1.78 16.56
CA VAL A 65 2.51 -1.13 17.00
C VAL A 65 2.21 0.31 17.43
N ASP A 66 2.82 0.73 18.52
CA ASP A 66 2.89 2.15 18.86
C ASP A 66 3.93 2.83 17.96
N ALA A 67 3.46 3.60 16.97
CA ALA A 67 4.31 4.24 15.98
C ALA A 67 4.99 5.52 16.50
N ALA A 68 4.66 5.97 17.72
CA ALA A 68 5.39 7.05 18.38
C ALA A 68 6.64 6.55 19.11
N THR A 69 6.58 5.29 19.62
CA THR A 69 7.64 4.69 20.43
C THR A 69 8.31 3.47 19.79
N ASP A 70 7.89 3.09 18.58
CA ASP A 70 8.37 1.92 17.83
C ASP A 70 8.25 0.60 18.61
N THR A 71 7.16 0.44 19.35
CA THR A 71 6.96 -0.68 20.26
C THR A 71 5.74 -1.50 19.83
N PHE A 72 5.93 -2.81 19.66
CA PHE A 72 4.84 -3.74 19.42
C PHE A 72 3.96 -3.86 20.67
N LEU A 73 2.67 -3.63 20.50
CA LEU A 73 1.70 -3.65 21.58
C LEU A 73 1.00 -5.01 21.70
N GLY A 74 0.93 -5.77 20.62
CA GLY A 74 0.26 -7.07 20.58
C GLY A 74 -0.55 -7.28 19.32
N PHE A 75 -1.44 -8.25 19.36
CA PHE A 75 -2.29 -8.67 18.26
C PHE A 75 -3.74 -8.22 18.47
N ILE A 76 -4.40 -7.88 17.35
CA ILE A 76 -5.86 -7.64 17.30
C ILE A 76 -6.50 -8.80 16.52
N GLY A 77 -7.57 -9.36 17.06
CA GLY A 77 -8.38 -10.41 16.42
C GLY A 77 -7.63 -11.71 16.16
N LYS A 78 -6.62 -12.04 16.97
CA LYS A 78 -5.82 -13.25 16.78
C LYS A 78 -6.68 -14.50 16.80
N GLY A 79 -6.56 -15.32 15.73
CA GLY A 79 -7.31 -16.54 15.55
C GLY A 79 -8.69 -16.36 14.89
N TYR A 80 -9.13 -15.14 14.64
CA TYR A 80 -10.36 -14.87 13.90
C TYR A 80 -10.14 -14.84 12.39
N TYR A 81 -8.94 -14.52 11.96
CA TYR A 81 -8.57 -14.49 10.54
C TYR A 81 -8.20 -15.88 10.04
N THR A 82 -8.33 -16.05 8.71
CA THR A 82 -8.02 -17.32 8.05
C THR A 82 -6.56 -17.73 8.20
N GLY A 83 -5.65 -16.76 8.31
CA GLY A 83 -4.20 -16.98 8.33
C GLY A 83 -3.65 -17.33 6.95
N SER A 84 -2.40 -17.77 6.91
CA SER A 84 -1.78 -18.31 5.70
C SER A 84 -2.40 -19.66 5.35
N LYS A 85 -3.25 -19.69 4.31
CA LYS A 85 -4.03 -20.87 3.95
C LYS A 85 -4.07 -21.09 2.45
N PRO A 86 -3.67 -22.29 1.96
CA PRO A 86 -3.87 -22.66 0.57
C PRO A 86 -5.36 -22.71 0.20
N CYS A 87 -5.68 -22.29 -1.01
CA CYS A 87 -7.03 -22.48 -1.53
C CYS A 87 -7.33 -23.94 -1.81
N PRO A 88 -8.47 -24.51 -1.38
CA PRO A 88 -8.80 -25.92 -1.57
C PRO A 88 -8.79 -26.36 -3.04
N ALA A 89 -9.27 -25.53 -3.96
CA ALA A 89 -9.31 -25.80 -5.38
C ALA A 89 -7.97 -25.53 -6.11
N GLN A 90 -7.08 -24.77 -5.49
CA GLN A 90 -5.76 -24.39 -6.02
C GLN A 90 -4.72 -24.39 -4.88
N PRO A 91 -4.23 -25.58 -4.46
CA PRO A 91 -3.37 -25.69 -3.29
C PRO A 91 -2.04 -24.92 -3.34
N LYS A 92 -1.62 -24.49 -4.53
CA LYS A 92 -0.44 -23.63 -4.72
C LYS A 92 -0.73 -22.14 -4.57
N ASP A 93 -2.01 -21.77 -4.57
CA ASP A 93 -2.45 -20.39 -4.34
C ASP A 93 -2.56 -20.14 -2.84
N LEU A 94 -1.58 -19.42 -2.31
CA LEU A 94 -1.52 -19.01 -0.90
C LEU A 94 -2.10 -17.61 -0.69
N ARG A 95 -2.55 -16.93 -1.75
CA ARG A 95 -3.03 -15.54 -1.64
C ARG A 95 -4.54 -15.47 -1.45
N HIS A 96 -5.31 -16.03 -2.40
CA HIS A 96 -6.74 -15.81 -2.46
C HIS A 96 -7.57 -16.44 -1.33
N CYS A 97 -6.98 -17.28 -0.48
CA CYS A 97 -7.65 -17.87 0.68
C CYS A 97 -6.99 -17.51 2.01
N SER A 98 -6.03 -16.62 2.01
CA SER A 98 -5.33 -16.15 3.20
C SER A 98 -5.90 -14.82 3.70
N GLY A 99 -5.67 -14.50 4.97
CA GLY A 99 -6.07 -13.25 5.61
C GLY A 99 -5.49 -13.12 7.04
N PRO A 100 -5.39 -11.92 7.60
CA PRO A 100 -5.89 -10.65 7.05
C PRO A 100 -5.06 -10.15 5.88
N ASN A 101 -5.67 -9.28 5.04
CA ASN A 101 -5.07 -8.68 3.85
C ASN A 101 -4.94 -7.17 4.03
N GLY A 102 -5.63 -6.36 3.21
CA GLY A 102 -5.68 -4.92 3.40
C GLY A 102 -6.22 -4.55 4.78
N VAL A 103 -5.59 -3.56 5.42
CA VAL A 103 -6.02 -3.01 6.70
C VAL A 103 -6.13 -1.49 6.61
N LEU A 104 -7.09 -0.91 7.32
CA LEU A 104 -7.21 0.54 7.51
C LEU A 104 -7.97 0.87 8.79
N THR A 105 -7.96 2.15 9.21
CA THR A 105 -8.75 2.67 10.33
C THR A 105 -9.82 3.66 9.85
N ASP A 106 -10.91 3.76 10.59
CA ASP A 106 -12.06 4.63 10.25
C ASP A 106 -12.07 5.97 10.99
N ASN A 107 -11.03 6.29 11.75
CA ASN A 107 -10.95 7.46 12.64
C ASN A 107 -12.04 7.52 13.75
N LEU A 108 -12.76 6.42 13.95
CA LEU A 108 -13.76 6.25 15.00
C LEU A 108 -13.30 5.30 16.11
N GLY A 109 -12.07 4.80 15.99
CA GLY A 109 -11.46 3.87 16.93
C GLY A 109 -11.54 2.40 16.48
N HIS A 110 -11.87 2.15 15.22
CA HIS A 110 -11.93 0.81 14.67
C HIS A 110 -10.84 0.58 13.62
N VAL A 111 -10.37 -0.66 13.55
CA VAL A 111 -9.55 -1.19 12.47
C VAL A 111 -10.39 -2.17 11.66
N TRP A 112 -10.26 -2.07 10.35
CA TRP A 112 -10.95 -2.89 9.37
C TRP A 112 -9.94 -3.70 8.59
N ALA A 113 -10.22 -4.98 8.40
CA ALA A 113 -9.36 -5.85 7.59
C ALA A 113 -10.17 -6.79 6.72
N GLY A 114 -9.65 -7.08 5.52
CA GLY A 114 -10.16 -8.11 4.65
C GLY A 114 -9.67 -9.49 5.07
N ASP A 115 -10.54 -10.52 5.00
CA ASP A 115 -10.18 -11.90 5.36
C ASP A 115 -10.28 -12.85 4.17
N GLY A 116 -9.52 -13.93 4.22
CA GLY A 116 -9.42 -14.95 3.17
C GLY A 116 -10.69 -15.76 2.89
N ALA A 117 -11.72 -15.61 3.74
CA ALA A 117 -13.00 -16.30 3.62
C ALA A 117 -14.14 -15.38 3.16
N GLY A 118 -13.86 -14.31 2.42
CA GLY A 118 -14.86 -13.40 1.86
C GLY A 118 -15.55 -12.51 2.89
N ASN A 119 -14.87 -12.14 3.96
CA ASN A 119 -15.42 -11.29 5.00
C ASN A 119 -14.60 -10.01 5.18
N ILE A 120 -15.28 -8.94 5.54
CA ILE A 120 -14.68 -7.75 6.13
C ILE A 120 -14.82 -7.88 7.65
N ILE A 121 -13.73 -7.64 8.38
CA ILE A 121 -13.71 -7.77 9.85
C ILE A 121 -13.40 -6.42 10.45
N GLU A 122 -14.23 -6.01 11.42
CA GLU A 122 -14.08 -4.81 12.24
C GLU A 122 -13.69 -5.17 13.66
N ALA A 123 -12.67 -4.52 14.18
CA ALA A 123 -12.18 -4.71 15.55
C ALA A 123 -11.83 -3.38 16.21
N ASP A 124 -11.61 -3.40 17.54
CA ASP A 124 -11.11 -2.24 18.29
C ASP A 124 -9.66 -1.92 17.87
N ALA A 125 -9.42 -0.71 17.39
CA ALA A 125 -8.10 -0.24 16.97
C ALA A 125 -7.23 0.27 18.12
N THR A 126 -7.77 0.42 19.33
CA THR A 126 -7.11 1.16 20.40
C THR A 126 -6.19 0.30 21.25
N LYS A 127 -6.41 -1.01 21.29
CA LYS A 127 -5.71 -1.97 22.17
C LYS A 127 -5.62 -3.36 21.55
N PRO A 128 -4.62 -4.16 21.92
CA PRO A 128 -4.61 -5.59 21.62
C PRO A 128 -5.83 -6.29 22.19
N GLY A 129 -6.34 -7.29 21.47
CA GLY A 129 -7.48 -8.09 21.93
C GLY A 129 -7.90 -9.13 20.90
N THR A 130 -8.71 -10.08 21.33
CA THR A 130 -9.26 -11.13 20.48
C THR A 130 -10.69 -10.84 20.04
N GLU A 131 -11.33 -9.82 20.61
CA GLU A 131 -12.72 -9.49 20.33
C GLU A 131 -12.88 -8.83 18.96
N ILE A 132 -13.85 -9.32 18.22
CA ILE A 132 -14.29 -8.76 16.93
C ILE A 132 -15.61 -8.04 17.15
N ILE A 133 -15.70 -6.81 16.66
CA ILE A 133 -16.93 -6.00 16.73
C ILE A 133 -17.95 -6.53 15.72
N ARG A 134 -17.50 -6.70 14.46
CA ARG A 134 -18.34 -7.22 13.38
C ARG A 134 -17.55 -8.10 12.43
N LYS A 135 -18.25 -9.10 11.88
CA LYS A 135 -17.83 -9.89 10.74
C LYS A 135 -18.90 -9.73 9.67
N ILE A 136 -18.53 -9.12 8.55
CA ILE A 136 -19.45 -8.72 7.47
C ILE A 136 -19.17 -9.59 6.25
N PRO A 137 -20.04 -10.55 5.93
CA PRO A 137 -19.90 -11.34 4.71
C PRO A 137 -20.12 -10.46 3.47
N THR A 138 -19.20 -10.49 2.54
CA THR A 138 -19.33 -9.79 1.24
C THR A 138 -20.15 -10.58 0.22
N GLY A 139 -20.40 -11.85 0.48
CA GLY A 139 -20.98 -12.78 -0.48
C GLY A 139 -19.94 -13.45 -1.39
N GLY A 140 -18.68 -13.09 -1.27
CA GLY A 140 -17.54 -13.75 -1.91
C GLY A 140 -17.12 -15.05 -1.22
N LYS A 141 -16.29 -15.81 -1.90
CA LYS A 141 -15.74 -17.09 -1.41
C LYS A 141 -14.25 -16.99 -1.07
N PHE A 142 -13.58 -16.04 -1.67
CA PHE A 142 -12.16 -15.82 -1.57
C PHE A 142 -11.84 -14.55 -0.77
N ARG A 143 -10.59 -14.15 -0.74
CA ARG A 143 -10.16 -13.02 0.07
C ARG A 143 -10.92 -11.74 -0.27
N VAL A 144 -11.20 -10.97 0.75
CA VAL A 144 -11.35 -9.53 0.63
C VAL A 144 -9.94 -8.97 0.73
N ASP A 145 -9.53 -8.21 -0.26
CA ASP A 145 -8.16 -7.72 -0.37
C ASP A 145 -8.03 -6.29 0.16
N GLU A 146 -7.99 -5.34 -0.72
CA GLU A 146 -7.74 -3.95 -0.39
C GLU A 146 -9.04 -3.18 -0.12
N MET A 147 -8.91 -2.10 0.66
CA MET A 147 -10.05 -1.29 1.07
C MET A 147 -9.72 0.20 1.03
N ALA A 148 -10.76 1.03 0.82
CA ALA A 148 -10.70 2.47 1.00
C ALA A 148 -11.89 2.96 1.82
N TYR A 149 -11.70 4.05 2.57
CA TYR A 149 -12.71 4.60 3.47
C TYR A 149 -13.04 6.05 3.13
N ASP A 150 -14.33 6.34 3.03
CA ASP A 150 -14.89 7.67 2.96
C ASP A 150 -15.31 8.13 4.37
N PRO A 151 -14.56 9.05 5.00
CA PRO A 151 -14.87 9.52 6.35
C PRO A 151 -16.04 10.52 6.42
N ILE A 152 -16.51 11.03 5.27
CA ILE A 152 -17.63 11.99 5.22
C ILE A 152 -18.94 11.21 5.28
N ASP A 153 -19.12 10.25 4.40
CA ASP A 153 -20.35 9.46 4.33
C ASP A 153 -20.29 8.19 5.18
N GLN A 154 -19.11 7.88 5.75
CA GLN A 154 -18.80 6.69 6.54
C GLN A 154 -19.11 5.40 5.75
N ILE A 155 -18.57 5.36 4.53
CA ILE A 155 -18.67 4.22 3.62
C ILE A 155 -17.30 3.62 3.42
N LEU A 156 -17.20 2.30 3.52
CA LEU A 156 -16.05 1.49 3.19
C LEU A 156 -16.29 0.84 1.83
N MET A 157 -15.31 0.92 0.93
CA MET A 157 -15.26 0.14 -0.31
C MET A 157 -14.17 -0.93 -0.18
N ALA A 158 -14.51 -2.18 -0.46
CA ALA A 158 -13.59 -3.31 -0.37
C ALA A 158 -13.61 -4.14 -1.65
N SER A 159 -12.44 -4.64 -2.07
CA SER A 159 -12.25 -5.46 -3.26
C SER A 159 -12.26 -6.95 -2.91
N SER A 160 -12.99 -7.76 -3.69
CA SER A 160 -12.94 -9.23 -3.71
C SER A 160 -12.35 -9.67 -5.05
N ASP A 161 -11.03 -9.61 -5.14
CA ASP A 161 -10.24 -9.80 -6.36
C ASP A 161 -10.17 -11.26 -6.80
N GLY A 162 -10.14 -12.20 -5.87
CA GLY A 162 -10.02 -13.64 -6.13
C GLY A 162 -11.31 -14.32 -6.57
N ASP A 163 -12.46 -13.65 -6.48
CA ASP A 163 -13.75 -14.20 -6.93
C ASP A 163 -13.91 -14.10 -8.46
N SER A 164 -14.78 -14.92 -9.03
CA SER A 164 -15.10 -14.90 -10.46
C SER A 164 -16.61 -14.83 -10.67
N PRO A 165 -17.14 -13.68 -11.16
CA PRO A 165 -16.41 -12.44 -11.43
C PRO A 165 -15.93 -11.74 -10.16
N PRO A 166 -14.81 -10.99 -10.23
CA PRO A 166 -14.38 -10.15 -9.11
C PRO A 166 -15.36 -8.99 -8.90
N PHE A 167 -15.43 -8.46 -7.67
CA PHE A 167 -16.42 -7.45 -7.35
C PHE A 167 -15.99 -6.53 -6.20
N LEU A 168 -16.59 -5.34 -6.16
CA LEU A 168 -16.48 -4.40 -5.05
C LEU A 168 -17.69 -4.53 -4.13
N THR A 169 -17.46 -4.38 -2.83
CA THR A 169 -18.50 -4.32 -1.79
C THR A 169 -18.46 -2.95 -1.14
N PHE A 170 -19.61 -2.29 -1.04
CA PHE A 170 -19.76 -1.03 -0.33
C PHE A 170 -20.48 -1.28 0.99
N VAL A 171 -19.91 -0.82 2.10
CA VAL A 171 -20.38 -1.10 3.46
C VAL A 171 -20.55 0.21 4.23
N SER A 172 -21.68 0.35 4.91
CA SER A 172 -21.86 1.42 5.89
C SER A 172 -21.08 1.10 7.16
N VAL A 173 -20.09 1.93 7.49
CA VAL A 173 -19.28 1.80 8.72
C VAL A 173 -20.14 1.98 9.98
N LYS A 174 -21.18 2.82 9.93
CA LYS A 174 -22.09 3.07 11.07
C LYS A 174 -22.72 1.80 11.65
N ASN A 175 -23.12 0.87 10.78
CA ASN A 175 -23.92 -0.28 11.19
C ASN A 175 -23.50 -1.61 10.56
N GLY A 176 -22.46 -1.62 9.72
CA GLY A 176 -21.95 -2.80 9.04
C GLY A 176 -22.86 -3.34 7.92
N LEU A 177 -23.84 -2.57 7.48
CA LEU A 177 -24.72 -3.00 6.38
C LEU A 177 -24.00 -2.95 5.05
N VAL A 178 -24.07 -4.03 4.27
CA VAL A 178 -23.69 -4.04 2.87
C VAL A 178 -24.71 -3.19 2.09
N LEU A 179 -24.24 -2.08 1.55
CA LEU A 179 -25.06 -1.14 0.77
C LEU A 179 -25.29 -1.65 -0.65
N GLY A 180 -24.33 -2.39 -1.20
CA GLY A 180 -24.41 -3.00 -2.51
C GLY A 180 -23.05 -3.46 -3.03
N HIS A 181 -23.08 -3.90 -4.29
CA HIS A 181 -21.90 -4.44 -4.97
C HIS A 181 -21.81 -3.88 -6.40
N TYR A 182 -20.58 -3.78 -6.89
CA TYR A 182 -20.29 -3.67 -8.31
C TYR A 182 -19.54 -4.90 -8.77
N LYS A 183 -20.06 -5.64 -9.75
CA LYS A 183 -19.42 -6.84 -10.30
C LYS A 183 -18.74 -6.51 -11.62
N TYR A 184 -17.46 -6.82 -11.70
CA TYR A 184 -16.72 -6.73 -12.94
C TYR A 184 -17.11 -7.84 -13.92
N PRO A 185 -16.83 -7.70 -15.21
CA PRO A 185 -17.03 -8.80 -16.18
C PRO A 185 -16.21 -10.05 -15.79
N VAL A 186 -16.72 -11.22 -16.14
CA VAL A 186 -15.97 -12.47 -16.03
C VAL A 186 -14.70 -12.36 -16.90
N GLY A 187 -13.56 -12.79 -16.35
CA GLY A 187 -12.25 -12.69 -17.00
C GLY A 187 -11.53 -11.37 -16.74
N GLN A 188 -12.02 -10.53 -15.83
CA GLN A 188 -11.23 -9.41 -15.29
C GLN A 188 -10.08 -9.98 -14.43
N ASP A 189 -8.86 -9.46 -14.62
CA ASP A 189 -7.63 -9.93 -13.98
C ASP A 189 -7.45 -9.40 -12.53
N GLY A 190 -8.51 -9.39 -11.74
CA GLY A 190 -8.45 -8.93 -10.37
C GLY A 190 -8.62 -7.43 -10.21
N MET A 191 -8.31 -6.96 -9.03
CA MET A 191 -8.33 -5.56 -8.60
C MET A 191 -7.19 -5.36 -7.62
N GLU A 192 -6.68 -4.14 -7.56
CA GLU A 192 -5.58 -3.75 -6.68
C GLU A 192 -6.01 -2.59 -5.78
N GLN A 193 -5.07 -1.87 -5.18
CA GLN A 193 -5.36 -0.86 -4.15
C GLN A 193 -6.39 0.18 -4.62
N PRO A 194 -7.43 0.45 -3.81
CA PRO A 194 -8.31 1.59 -3.97
C PRO A 194 -7.85 2.78 -3.13
N ALA A 195 -8.37 3.97 -3.47
CA ALA A 195 -8.20 5.18 -2.66
C ALA A 195 -9.49 6.01 -2.65
N TRP A 196 -9.71 6.77 -1.58
CA TRP A 196 -10.77 7.78 -1.53
C TRP A 196 -10.17 9.18 -1.61
N VAL A 197 -10.70 10.01 -2.49
CA VAL A 197 -10.21 11.37 -2.73
C VAL A 197 -11.18 12.42 -2.16
N ARG A 198 -10.76 13.12 -1.12
CA ARG A 198 -11.57 14.15 -0.44
C ARG A 198 -12.10 15.23 -1.37
N GLN A 199 -11.30 15.67 -2.36
CA GLN A 199 -11.62 16.77 -3.27
C GLN A 199 -12.75 16.44 -4.24
N THR A 200 -12.99 15.16 -4.50
CA THR A 200 -14.07 14.68 -5.36
C THR A 200 -15.18 14.00 -4.57
N GLY A 201 -14.88 13.48 -3.38
CA GLY A 201 -15.77 12.64 -2.58
C GLY A 201 -15.93 11.22 -3.16
N TRP A 202 -15.06 10.79 -4.06
CA TRP A 202 -15.19 9.54 -4.80
C TRP A 202 -14.10 8.54 -4.47
N PHE A 203 -14.41 7.25 -4.69
CA PHE A 203 -13.45 6.16 -4.65
C PHE A 203 -12.80 5.96 -6.02
N TYR A 204 -11.54 5.59 -6.01
CA TYR A 204 -10.72 5.27 -7.17
C TYR A 204 -10.18 3.86 -7.00
N GLN A 205 -10.39 2.99 -7.97
CA GLN A 205 -10.02 1.58 -7.92
C GLN A 205 -9.05 1.26 -9.04
N ASN A 206 -7.85 0.80 -8.69
CA ASN A 206 -6.92 0.23 -9.67
C ASN A 206 -7.47 -1.09 -10.21
N VAL A 207 -7.55 -1.18 -11.53
CA VAL A 207 -8.07 -2.33 -12.26
C VAL A 207 -7.02 -2.77 -13.28
N PRO A 208 -6.13 -3.72 -12.89
CA PRO A 208 -5.13 -4.29 -13.79
C PRO A 208 -5.78 -5.13 -14.89
N GLY A 209 -5.02 -5.50 -15.92
CA GLY A 209 -5.44 -6.39 -16.99
C GLY A 209 -5.00 -5.92 -18.37
N ALA A 210 -5.58 -6.49 -19.41
CA ALA A 210 -5.26 -6.14 -20.80
C ALA A 210 -5.51 -4.67 -21.15
N LYS A 211 -6.38 -4.01 -20.39
CA LYS A 211 -6.65 -2.56 -20.43
C LYS A 211 -6.60 -2.04 -19.01
N ASN A 212 -5.41 -1.68 -18.56
CA ASN A 212 -5.21 -1.08 -17.26
C ASN A 212 -5.99 0.23 -17.15
N ARG A 213 -6.67 0.42 -16.03
CA ARG A 213 -7.46 1.62 -15.79
C ARG A 213 -7.68 1.88 -14.30
N ILE A 214 -8.06 3.09 -13.99
CA ILE A 214 -8.60 3.46 -12.68
C ILE A 214 -10.09 3.71 -12.88
N ASP A 215 -10.93 2.89 -12.26
CA ASP A 215 -12.38 3.08 -12.24
C ASP A 215 -12.78 3.95 -11.05
N VAL A 216 -13.72 4.87 -11.26
CA VAL A 216 -14.13 5.88 -10.27
C VAL A 216 -15.56 5.64 -9.85
N PHE A 217 -15.82 5.55 -8.54
CA PHE A 217 -17.14 5.28 -7.99
C PHE A 217 -17.62 6.41 -7.08
N ASP A 218 -18.84 6.85 -7.34
CA ASP A 218 -19.60 7.72 -6.43
C ASP A 218 -20.15 6.84 -5.28
N PRO A 219 -19.85 7.14 -4.00
CA PRO A 219 -20.30 6.33 -2.86
C PRO A 219 -21.82 6.21 -2.73
N HIS A 220 -22.58 7.07 -3.41
CA HIS A 220 -24.05 7.04 -3.45
C HIS A 220 -24.62 6.37 -4.71
N ARG A 221 -23.81 6.06 -5.71
CA ARG A 221 -24.24 5.51 -7.01
C ARG A 221 -23.24 4.49 -7.56
N PHE A 222 -22.96 3.47 -6.80
CA PHE A 222 -21.93 2.47 -7.08
C PHE A 222 -22.36 1.34 -8.04
N ALA A 223 -23.54 1.43 -8.64
CA ALA A 223 -23.98 0.41 -9.62
C ALA A 223 -23.13 0.37 -10.89
N ASN A 224 -22.45 1.46 -11.21
CA ASN A 224 -21.48 1.58 -12.29
C ASN A 224 -20.44 2.63 -11.93
N PRO A 225 -19.20 2.53 -12.46
CA PRO A 225 -18.25 3.61 -12.32
C PRO A 225 -18.78 4.88 -13.02
N VAL A 226 -18.59 6.02 -12.38
CA VAL A 226 -18.96 7.33 -12.93
C VAL A 226 -17.96 7.81 -13.97
N MET A 227 -16.72 7.35 -13.86
CA MET A 227 -15.63 7.60 -14.81
C MET A 227 -14.67 6.41 -14.84
N SER A 228 -13.84 6.35 -15.87
CA SER A 228 -12.77 5.36 -15.99
C SER A 228 -11.60 6.01 -16.74
N PHE A 229 -10.40 5.92 -16.18
CA PHE A 229 -9.19 6.49 -16.74
C PHE A 229 -8.27 5.39 -17.21
N ALA A 230 -7.98 5.31 -18.50
CA ALA A 230 -6.98 4.39 -19.01
C ALA A 230 -5.58 4.80 -18.52
N VAL A 231 -4.81 3.81 -18.05
CA VAL A 231 -3.42 3.99 -17.62
C VAL A 231 -2.55 3.03 -18.43
N GLU A 232 -1.67 3.59 -19.26
CA GLU A 232 -0.79 2.76 -20.08
C GLU A 232 0.38 2.24 -19.25
N CYS A 233 0.26 1.00 -18.78
CA CYS A 233 1.27 0.29 -18.02
C CYS A 233 1.83 -0.88 -18.82
N SER A 234 3.10 -1.21 -18.60
CA SER A 234 3.69 -2.46 -19.05
C SER A 234 3.86 -3.41 -17.86
N GLY A 235 3.74 -4.71 -18.10
CA GLY A 235 3.88 -5.72 -17.05
C GLY A 235 5.23 -5.64 -16.35
N GLY A 236 5.22 -5.73 -15.03
CA GLY A 236 6.39 -5.75 -14.19
C GLY A 236 6.88 -7.17 -13.85
N ALA A 237 7.93 -7.27 -13.06
CA ALA A 237 8.53 -8.55 -12.65
C ALA A 237 7.58 -9.40 -11.78
N LEU A 238 6.62 -8.79 -11.09
CA LEU A 238 5.54 -9.47 -10.36
C LEU A 238 4.38 -9.91 -11.26
N GLY A 239 4.39 -9.54 -12.55
CA GLY A 239 3.25 -9.75 -13.45
C GLY A 239 2.11 -8.76 -13.25
N LEU A 240 2.21 -7.87 -12.27
CA LEU A 240 1.25 -6.80 -12.02
C LEU A 240 1.46 -5.66 -13.02
N THR A 241 0.37 -5.07 -13.44
CA THR A 241 0.42 -3.89 -14.31
C THR A 241 0.00 -2.62 -13.58
N LEU A 242 -1.04 -2.69 -12.73
CA LEU A 242 -1.37 -1.67 -11.74
C LEU A 242 -1.39 -2.32 -10.37
N SER A 243 -0.81 -1.66 -9.35
CA SER A 243 -0.81 -2.17 -7.97
C SER A 243 -1.12 -1.04 -6.98
N GLY A 244 -0.15 -0.50 -6.27
CA GLY A 244 -0.35 0.54 -5.26
C GLY A 244 -1.07 1.78 -5.77
N LEU A 245 -1.90 2.37 -4.91
CA LEU A 245 -2.59 3.63 -5.16
C LEU A 245 -2.70 4.42 -3.87
N ASP A 246 -2.23 5.67 -3.87
CA ASP A 246 -2.40 6.57 -2.73
C ASP A 246 -2.71 8.01 -3.16
N VAL A 247 -3.21 8.80 -2.22
CA VAL A 247 -3.64 10.19 -2.44
C VAL A 247 -2.56 11.15 -1.93
N GLY A 248 -1.89 11.78 -2.85
CA GLY A 248 -0.84 12.75 -2.56
C GLY A 248 -1.33 14.19 -2.43
N PRO A 249 -0.40 15.16 -2.58
CA PRO A 249 -0.72 16.57 -2.42
C PRO A 249 -1.81 17.02 -3.41
N ASN A 250 -2.68 17.91 -2.94
CA ASN A 250 -3.80 18.46 -3.71
C ASN A 250 -4.79 17.40 -4.24
N GLY A 251 -4.82 16.21 -3.63
CA GLY A 251 -5.69 15.11 -4.02
C GLY A 251 -5.26 14.36 -5.27
N ARG A 252 -4.03 14.62 -5.77
CA ARG A 252 -3.49 13.91 -6.91
C ARG A 252 -3.19 12.47 -6.54
N LEU A 253 -3.63 11.55 -7.35
CA LEU A 253 -3.34 10.13 -7.15
C LEU A 253 -1.89 9.82 -7.55
N MET A 254 -1.26 8.89 -6.84
CA MET A 254 -0.03 8.23 -7.24
C MET A 254 -0.31 6.75 -7.35
N THR A 255 -0.10 6.17 -8.52
CA THR A 255 -0.27 4.72 -8.73
C THR A 255 1.03 4.08 -9.21
N VAL A 256 1.20 2.80 -8.91
CA VAL A 256 2.30 1.99 -9.44
C VAL A 256 1.84 1.36 -10.77
N CYS A 257 2.65 1.51 -11.80
CA CYS A 257 2.35 1.13 -13.18
C CYS A 257 3.38 0.11 -13.71
N GLY A 258 3.44 -1.05 -13.06
CA GLY A 258 4.33 -2.15 -13.41
C GLY A 258 5.78 -1.71 -13.57
N SER A 259 6.43 -2.10 -14.67
CA SER A 259 7.82 -1.74 -14.97
C SER A 259 8.01 -0.28 -15.44
N VAL A 260 6.92 0.47 -15.66
CA VAL A 260 6.98 1.91 -15.99
C VAL A 260 7.37 2.75 -14.78
N GLY A 261 6.91 2.34 -13.60
CA GLY A 261 7.16 3.03 -12.34
C GLY A 261 5.94 3.69 -11.74
N GLY A 262 6.17 4.57 -10.78
CA GLY A 262 5.11 5.41 -10.23
C GLY A 262 4.61 6.40 -11.28
N VAL A 263 3.30 6.60 -11.38
CA VAL A 263 2.70 7.64 -12.23
C VAL A 263 1.63 8.39 -11.45
N SER A 264 1.68 9.72 -11.51
CA SER A 264 0.64 10.53 -10.88
C SER A 264 -0.54 10.71 -11.84
N VAL A 265 -1.77 10.74 -11.29
CA VAL A 265 -3.00 10.90 -12.05
C VAL A 265 -3.85 12.00 -11.45
N ASP A 266 -4.31 12.92 -12.28
CA ASP A 266 -5.28 13.94 -11.85
C ASP A 266 -6.66 13.28 -11.68
N PRO A 267 -7.26 13.32 -10.48
CA PRO A 267 -8.47 12.56 -10.18
C PRO A 267 -9.72 13.08 -10.90
N ARG A 268 -9.69 14.30 -11.44
CA ARG A 268 -10.83 14.88 -12.15
C ARG A 268 -10.79 14.65 -13.65
N THR A 269 -9.58 14.59 -14.21
CA THR A 269 -9.40 14.56 -15.67
C THR A 269 -8.76 13.27 -16.18
N GLY A 270 -8.19 12.45 -15.30
CA GLY A 270 -7.41 11.28 -15.67
C GLY A 270 -6.05 11.62 -16.28
N LYS A 271 -5.63 12.90 -16.28
CA LYS A 271 -4.34 13.29 -16.86
C LYS A 271 -3.19 12.68 -16.10
N ILE A 272 -2.36 11.92 -16.81
CA ILE A 272 -1.22 11.18 -16.29
C ILE A 272 0.03 12.08 -16.28
N GLY A 273 0.81 12.00 -15.19
CA GLY A 273 2.11 12.65 -15.06
C GLY A 273 3.23 11.89 -15.77
N LYS A 274 4.45 12.35 -15.57
CA LYS A 274 5.63 11.64 -16.09
C LYS A 274 5.92 10.40 -15.22
N PRO A 275 6.43 9.31 -15.83
CA PRO A 275 6.85 8.14 -15.06
C PRO A 275 7.98 8.46 -14.07
N ILE A 276 7.92 7.80 -12.92
CA ILE A 276 8.94 7.77 -11.88
C ILE A 276 9.53 6.35 -11.87
N PRO A 277 10.60 6.07 -12.63
CA PRO A 277 11.10 4.70 -12.82
C PRO A 277 11.48 3.99 -11.52
N GLN A 278 11.85 4.74 -10.47
CA GLN A 278 12.20 4.20 -9.16
C GLN A 278 11.00 3.61 -8.42
N GLY A 279 9.77 3.93 -8.82
CA GLY A 279 8.55 3.29 -8.32
C GLY A 279 8.19 1.99 -9.03
N ALA A 280 8.99 1.51 -10.00
CA ALA A 280 8.68 0.31 -10.77
C ALA A 280 8.65 -0.95 -9.90
N ASP A 281 7.74 -1.87 -10.23
CA ASP A 281 7.58 -3.18 -9.56
C ASP A 281 7.37 -3.09 -8.03
N SER A 282 6.84 -1.95 -7.55
CA SER A 282 6.37 -1.81 -6.18
C SER A 282 4.95 -2.37 -6.06
N ASP A 283 4.62 -2.91 -4.90
CA ASP A 283 3.28 -3.37 -4.59
C ASP A 283 2.47 -2.24 -3.95
N GLN A 284 2.97 -1.66 -2.88
CA GLN A 284 2.34 -0.52 -2.21
C GLN A 284 3.11 0.78 -2.44
N VAL A 285 2.38 1.89 -2.58
CA VAL A 285 2.88 3.26 -2.44
C VAL A 285 2.21 3.92 -1.25
N TRP A 286 2.96 4.71 -0.48
CA TRP A 286 2.47 5.48 0.66
C TRP A 286 2.86 6.95 0.53
N TYR A 287 1.92 7.86 0.77
CA TYR A 287 2.19 9.29 0.85
C TYR A 287 2.29 9.76 2.31
N ASP A 288 3.44 10.29 2.68
CA ASP A 288 3.61 11.00 3.95
C ASP A 288 3.41 12.51 3.77
N ALA A 289 2.29 13.01 4.28
CA ALA A 289 1.97 14.43 4.23
C ALA A 289 2.93 15.28 5.11
N GLY A 290 3.52 14.69 6.14
CA GLY A 290 4.44 15.37 7.04
C GLY A 290 5.77 15.73 6.38
N SER A 291 6.37 14.81 5.61
CA SER A 291 7.60 15.04 4.86
C SER A 291 7.38 15.42 3.39
N ASN A 292 6.14 15.37 2.92
CA ASN A 292 5.75 15.57 1.52
C ASN A 292 6.51 14.63 0.57
N ARG A 293 6.49 13.31 0.89
CA ARG A 293 7.19 12.26 0.15
C ARG A 293 6.29 11.08 -0.15
N TYR A 294 6.56 10.42 -1.27
CA TYR A 294 6.05 9.08 -1.57
C TYR A 294 7.11 8.04 -1.22
N TYR A 295 6.65 6.90 -0.73
CA TYR A 295 7.44 5.73 -0.41
C TYR A 295 6.91 4.54 -1.21
N PHE A 296 7.77 3.89 -2.00
CA PHE A 296 7.43 2.76 -2.86
C PHE A 296 8.08 1.49 -2.32
N ALA A 297 7.29 0.49 -1.96
CA ALA A 297 7.77 -0.76 -1.39
C ALA A 297 8.03 -1.81 -2.50
N HIS A 298 9.29 -2.22 -2.66
CA HIS A 298 9.71 -3.13 -3.73
C HIS A 298 9.79 -4.57 -3.24
N ALA A 299 8.88 -5.44 -3.71
CA ALA A 299 8.89 -6.86 -3.42
C ALA A 299 10.01 -7.62 -4.17
N VAL A 300 10.39 -7.12 -5.34
CA VAL A 300 11.43 -7.66 -6.20
C VAL A 300 12.30 -6.53 -6.77
N GLN A 301 13.45 -6.89 -7.32
CA GLN A 301 14.32 -5.92 -7.99
C GLN A 301 13.61 -5.36 -9.23
N ALA A 302 13.39 -4.06 -9.25
CA ALA A 302 12.79 -3.36 -10.37
C ALA A 302 13.75 -3.24 -11.55
N ALA A 303 13.21 -3.30 -12.77
CA ALA A 303 13.98 -3.05 -14.00
C ALA A 303 14.58 -1.63 -14.06
N GLY A 304 14.00 -0.68 -13.32
CA GLY A 304 14.43 0.72 -13.22
C GLY A 304 15.56 0.99 -12.23
N GLY A 305 16.09 -0.03 -11.53
CA GLY A 305 17.27 0.09 -10.67
C GLY A 305 17.06 0.06 -9.16
N ALA A 306 15.81 -0.01 -8.64
CA ALA A 306 15.59 -0.31 -7.23
C ALA A 306 16.00 -1.76 -6.93
N ALA A 307 16.73 -1.98 -5.85
CA ALA A 307 17.12 -3.33 -5.44
C ALA A 307 15.94 -4.04 -4.74
N ALA A 308 15.87 -5.37 -4.84
CA ALA A 308 15.00 -6.16 -3.98
C ALA A 308 15.28 -5.83 -2.50
N GLY A 309 14.23 -5.76 -1.69
CA GLY A 309 14.37 -5.35 -0.30
C GLY A 309 14.65 -3.86 -0.11
N ALA A 310 14.02 -2.99 -0.89
CA ALA A 310 14.16 -1.55 -0.79
C ALA A 310 12.82 -0.81 -0.71
N VAL A 311 12.88 0.39 -0.13
CA VAL A 311 11.83 1.40 -0.25
C VAL A 311 12.41 2.60 -0.97
N SER A 312 11.88 2.93 -2.15
CA SER A 312 12.28 4.14 -2.89
C SER A 312 11.52 5.34 -2.37
N VAL A 313 12.25 6.43 -2.16
CA VAL A 313 11.73 7.71 -1.64
C VAL A 313 11.72 8.75 -2.75
N VAL A 314 10.57 9.40 -2.93
CA VAL A 314 10.33 10.40 -3.98
C VAL A 314 9.68 11.64 -3.38
N LYS A 315 10.16 12.84 -3.72
CA LYS A 315 9.49 14.10 -3.35
C LYS A 315 8.16 14.22 -4.05
N ALA A 316 7.08 14.46 -3.29
CA ALA A 316 5.73 14.41 -3.86
C ALA A 316 5.39 15.66 -4.71
N ASP A 317 5.95 16.82 -4.40
CA ASP A 317 5.72 18.08 -5.15
C ASP A 317 6.41 18.13 -6.50
N THR A 318 7.60 17.54 -6.60
CA THR A 318 8.44 17.59 -7.80
C THR A 318 8.56 16.26 -8.52
N GLU A 319 8.04 15.19 -7.92
CA GLU A 319 8.14 13.80 -8.41
C GLU A 319 9.60 13.37 -8.65
N LYS A 320 10.53 13.93 -7.87
CA LYS A 320 11.96 13.64 -7.99
C LYS A 320 12.39 12.58 -7.01
N PHE A 321 13.14 11.60 -7.51
CA PHE A 321 13.81 10.59 -6.69
C PHE A 321 14.73 11.23 -5.65
N VAL A 322 14.73 10.67 -4.45
CA VAL A 322 15.60 11.08 -3.33
C VAL A 322 16.64 10.00 -3.08
N GLU A 323 16.20 8.79 -2.76
CA GLU A 323 17.08 7.69 -2.36
C GLU A 323 16.34 6.34 -2.36
N ASP A 324 17.09 5.25 -2.27
CA ASP A 324 16.61 3.92 -1.91
C ASP A 324 17.06 3.58 -0.49
N ILE A 325 16.11 3.28 0.39
CA ILE A 325 16.36 2.72 1.71
C ILE A 325 16.38 1.20 1.57
N ARG A 326 17.54 0.59 1.82
CA ARG A 326 17.77 -0.84 1.58
C ARG A 326 17.70 -1.63 2.87
N PHE A 327 17.11 -2.83 2.77
CA PHE A 327 16.98 -3.76 3.88
C PHE A 327 17.66 -5.08 3.56
N GLU A 328 18.15 -5.74 4.62
CA GLU A 328 18.60 -7.13 4.51
C GLU A 328 17.37 -8.04 4.45
N GLY A 329 17.10 -8.62 3.29
CA GLY A 329 15.97 -9.51 3.06
C GLY A 329 15.21 -9.19 1.78
N THR A 330 14.19 -9.96 1.55
CA THR A 330 13.30 -9.83 0.37
C THR A 330 11.85 -9.88 0.83
N GLY A 331 10.92 -9.68 -0.11
CA GLY A 331 9.48 -9.74 0.19
C GLY A 331 8.97 -8.49 0.90
N ILE A 332 9.60 -7.34 0.63
CA ILE A 332 9.09 -6.03 1.03
C ILE A 332 8.04 -5.63 -0.01
N HIS A 333 6.77 -5.65 0.37
CA HIS A 333 5.69 -5.21 -0.52
C HIS A 333 4.75 -4.21 0.14
N SER A 334 5.01 -3.90 1.42
CA SER A 334 4.20 -2.95 2.17
C SER A 334 5.06 -1.91 2.88
N VAL A 335 4.55 -0.70 3.01
CA VAL A 335 5.18 0.42 3.70
C VAL A 335 4.11 1.36 4.23
N ALA A 336 4.30 1.87 5.46
CA ALA A 336 3.46 2.94 6.00
C ALA A 336 4.31 3.89 6.85
N VAL A 337 3.93 5.16 6.91
CA VAL A 337 4.74 6.21 7.54
C VAL A 337 3.92 6.99 8.56
N ASN A 338 4.47 7.20 9.74
CA ASN A 338 3.92 8.10 10.73
C ASN A 338 4.30 9.55 10.38
N ALA A 339 3.34 10.33 9.91
CA ALA A 339 3.57 11.71 9.47
C ALA A 339 3.98 12.69 10.59
N LYS A 340 3.91 12.29 11.87
CA LYS A 340 4.31 13.15 13.00
C LYS A 340 5.79 13.05 13.35
N ASN A 341 6.38 11.86 13.24
CA ASN A 341 7.80 11.63 13.54
C ASN A 341 8.61 11.17 12.33
N HIS A 342 7.95 10.96 11.19
CA HIS A 342 8.53 10.47 9.92
C HIS A 342 9.17 9.09 10.02
N HIS A 343 8.75 8.28 10.99
CA HIS A 343 9.17 6.90 11.08
C HIS A 343 8.47 6.07 10.00
N ILE A 344 9.28 5.34 9.23
CA ILE A 344 8.84 4.50 8.12
C ILE A 344 8.82 3.06 8.61
N PHE A 345 7.67 2.41 8.58
CA PHE A 345 7.50 1.01 8.98
C PHE A 345 7.48 0.12 7.76
N VAL A 346 8.32 -0.92 7.78
CA VAL A 346 8.55 -1.81 6.65
C VAL A 346 8.59 -3.26 7.15
N PRO A 347 7.55 -4.06 6.87
CA PRO A 347 7.59 -5.49 7.19
C PRO A 347 8.47 -6.23 6.18
N VAL A 348 9.28 -7.17 6.68
CA VAL A 348 10.24 -7.94 5.89
C VAL A 348 10.07 -9.42 6.20
N ASN A 349 9.89 -10.25 5.18
CA ASN A 349 9.73 -11.69 5.32
C ASN A 349 10.89 -12.32 6.12
N GLY A 350 10.55 -13.13 7.13
CA GLY A 350 11.49 -13.84 7.99
C GLY A 350 12.33 -12.95 8.90
N LYS A 351 12.03 -11.66 9.01
CA LYS A 351 12.83 -10.69 9.78
C LYS A 351 12.01 -9.92 10.82
N GLY A 352 10.79 -9.49 10.49
CA GLY A 352 9.96 -8.66 11.37
C GLY A 352 9.59 -7.33 10.74
N ILE A 353 9.07 -6.42 11.54
CA ILE A 353 8.78 -5.05 11.15
C ILE A 353 10.00 -4.18 11.44
N PHE A 354 10.59 -3.62 10.42
CA PHE A 354 11.65 -2.61 10.58
C PHE A 354 11.04 -1.22 10.70
N VAL A 355 11.70 -0.39 11.48
CA VAL A 355 11.44 1.05 11.53
C VAL A 355 12.69 1.80 11.06
N VAL A 356 12.47 2.75 10.16
CA VAL A 356 13.50 3.68 9.67
C VAL A 356 13.21 5.04 10.27
N ALA A 357 14.09 5.48 11.15
CA ALA A 357 14.03 6.83 11.72
C ALA A 357 14.96 7.77 10.94
N PRO A 358 14.59 9.06 10.76
CA PRO A 358 15.50 10.06 10.23
C PRO A 358 16.79 10.08 11.06
N GLY A 359 17.95 10.22 10.39
CA GLY A 359 19.21 10.44 11.07
C GLY A 359 19.19 11.75 11.87
N GLN A 360 19.80 11.72 13.06
CA GLN A 360 19.98 12.93 13.88
C GLN A 360 21.00 13.86 13.25
#